data_8399c056010ae9fffc5024a62eee3741
#
_entry.id   8399c056010ae9fffc5024a62eee3741
#
_cell.length_a   1.000
_cell.length_b   1.000
_cell.length_c   1.000
_cell.angle_alpha   90.00
_cell.angle_beta   90.00
_cell.angle_gamma   90.00
#
_symmetry.space_group_name_H-M   'P 1'
#
loop_
_entity.id
_entity.type
_entity.pdbx_description
1 polymer ?
#
loop_
_entity_poly.entity_id
_entity_poly.type
_entity_poly.pdbx_seq_one_letter_code
_entity_poly.pdbx_strand_id
1 'polypeptide(L)'
;MKSKSDVRGMSYQHQYIKLEEDFGAHNYNPLQVVLSRGRGVWVWDVDGVKYLDCLSAYSAVNQGHCHPKIMRVLIEQAQRLTLTSRAFRNDQLGPFYKELCEVTNSHKVLPMNSGAEAVETAVKAVRKWGYKVKGVASDQAEIIVCQNNFHGRTISIVGFSTDPKSRDGFGPFTPGFKIIPFGDVKALEEAITPNTVGFLVEPIQGEAGIIIPPAGYLKKAMSICSKSSPP
;
A
#
# COMPACT_ATOMS: atom_id res chain seq x y z
N MET A 1 -24.85 -27.07 20.51
CA MET A 1 -23.70 -27.71 21.18
C MET A 1 -23.26 -28.89 20.33
N LYS A 2 -22.26 -28.72 19.44
CA LYS A 2 -21.65 -29.82 18.69
C LYS A 2 -20.57 -30.46 19.57
N SER A 3 -20.48 -31.77 19.58
CA SER A 3 -19.71 -32.57 20.54
C SER A 3 -18.21 -32.40 20.39
N LYS A 4 -17.49 -32.42 21.51
CA LYS A 4 -16.01 -32.36 21.64
C LYS A 4 -15.27 -33.61 21.11
N SER A 5 -15.91 -34.49 20.32
CA SER A 5 -15.37 -35.82 19.97
C SER A 5 -14.69 -35.93 18.61
N ASP A 6 -14.72 -34.91 17.74
CA ASP A 6 -14.22 -35.02 16.35
C ASP A 6 -12.78 -34.51 16.09
N VAL A 7 -12.00 -34.18 17.12
CA VAL A 7 -10.69 -33.54 16.95
C VAL A 7 -9.50 -34.52 17.08
N ARG A 8 -9.73 -35.79 17.36
CA ARG A 8 -8.67 -36.81 17.51
C ARG A 8 -8.35 -37.45 16.15
N GLY A 9 -7.36 -36.95 15.44
CA GLY A 9 -6.87 -37.55 14.21
C GLY A 9 -6.63 -36.57 13.04
N MET A 10 -6.98 -35.30 13.20
CA MET A 10 -6.71 -34.27 12.19
C MET A 10 -5.30 -33.71 12.37
N SER A 11 -4.60 -33.39 11.25
CA SER A 11 -3.34 -32.68 11.32
C SER A 11 -3.54 -31.32 12.01
N TYR A 12 -2.50 -30.77 12.59
CA TYR A 12 -2.57 -29.44 13.19
C TYR A 12 -3.00 -28.38 12.18
N GLN A 13 -2.55 -28.47 10.93
CA GLN A 13 -2.98 -27.56 9.86
C GLN A 13 -4.50 -27.57 9.69
N HIS A 14 -5.12 -28.73 9.59
CA HIS A 14 -6.57 -28.84 9.40
C HIS A 14 -7.37 -28.21 10.54
N GLN A 15 -6.88 -28.30 11.78
CA GLN A 15 -7.54 -27.68 12.95
C GLN A 15 -7.51 -26.15 12.84
N TYR A 16 -6.36 -25.54 12.46
CA TYR A 16 -6.24 -24.09 12.30
C TYR A 16 -7.05 -23.58 11.11
N ILE A 17 -7.00 -24.26 9.97
CA ILE A 17 -7.79 -23.92 8.78
C ILE A 17 -9.28 -23.94 9.11
N LYS A 18 -9.75 -24.99 9.82
CA LYS A 18 -11.15 -25.07 10.22
C LYS A 18 -11.57 -23.93 11.15
N LEU A 19 -10.72 -23.53 12.09
CA LEU A 19 -11.00 -22.37 12.96
C LEU A 19 -11.11 -21.08 12.15
N GLU A 20 -10.22 -20.88 11.18
CA GLU A 20 -10.26 -19.71 10.30
C GLU A 20 -11.52 -19.71 9.42
N GLU A 21 -11.89 -20.85 8.86
CA GLU A 21 -13.14 -21.02 8.09
C GLU A 21 -14.41 -20.82 8.91
N ASP A 22 -14.43 -21.32 10.16
CA ASP A 22 -15.61 -21.23 11.01
C ASP A 22 -15.84 -19.80 11.58
N PHE A 23 -14.79 -19.00 11.76
CA PHE A 23 -14.86 -17.71 12.45
C PHE A 23 -14.35 -16.50 11.62
N GLY A 24 -13.60 -16.73 10.55
CA GLY A 24 -13.11 -15.68 9.66
C GLY A 24 -14.15 -15.25 8.62
N ALA A 25 -14.05 -14.00 8.15
CA ALA A 25 -14.78 -13.58 6.96
C ALA A 25 -14.08 -14.14 5.72
N HIS A 26 -14.82 -14.78 4.82
CA HIS A 26 -14.29 -15.40 3.61
C HIS A 26 -13.98 -14.39 2.50
N ASN A 27 -13.20 -13.37 2.82
CA ASN A 27 -12.77 -12.30 1.89
C ASN A 27 -11.48 -12.64 1.14
N TYR A 28 -10.85 -13.75 1.45
CA TYR A 28 -9.65 -14.28 0.81
C TYR A 28 -9.79 -15.78 0.56
N ASN A 29 -8.98 -16.32 -0.36
CA ASN A 29 -8.84 -17.75 -0.59
C ASN A 29 -7.36 -18.16 -0.35
N PRO A 30 -6.93 -18.31 0.92
CA PRO A 30 -5.55 -18.60 1.26
C PRO A 30 -5.15 -20.02 0.83
N LEU A 31 -3.83 -20.22 0.63
CA LEU A 31 -3.28 -21.55 0.45
C LEU A 31 -3.53 -22.39 1.70
N GLN A 32 -3.70 -23.70 1.52
CA GLN A 32 -3.95 -24.67 2.59
C GLN A 32 -2.67 -25.01 3.37
N VAL A 33 -1.96 -23.96 3.82
CA VAL A 33 -0.70 -24.04 4.57
C VAL A 33 -0.77 -23.08 5.76
N VAL A 34 -0.58 -23.58 6.96
CA VAL A 34 -0.59 -22.80 8.20
C VAL A 34 0.83 -22.54 8.67
N LEU A 35 1.38 -21.39 8.31
CA LEU A 35 2.73 -20.98 8.68
C LEU A 35 2.80 -20.62 10.17
N SER A 36 3.86 -21.08 10.86
CA SER A 36 4.06 -20.86 12.30
C SER A 36 5.41 -20.22 12.65
N ARG A 37 6.39 -20.32 11.75
CA ARG A 37 7.75 -19.85 12.00
C ARG A 37 8.40 -19.34 10.72
N GLY A 38 9.22 -18.29 10.82
CA GLY A 38 10.02 -17.76 9.71
C GLY A 38 11.43 -17.37 10.15
N ARG A 39 12.41 -17.57 9.27
CA ARG A 39 13.78 -17.08 9.45
C ARG A 39 14.47 -16.84 8.09
N GLY A 40 14.85 -15.62 7.85
CA GLY A 40 15.40 -15.23 6.55
C GLY A 40 14.39 -15.49 5.43
N VAL A 41 14.76 -16.24 4.43
CA VAL A 41 13.88 -16.61 3.30
C VAL A 41 13.08 -17.90 3.53
N TRP A 42 13.18 -18.51 4.70
CA TRP A 42 12.55 -19.77 5.02
C TRP A 42 11.38 -19.61 5.97
N VAL A 43 10.30 -20.32 5.70
CA VAL A 43 9.15 -20.44 6.58
C VAL A 43 8.85 -21.91 6.85
N TRP A 44 8.18 -22.18 7.96
CA TRP A 44 7.75 -23.53 8.36
C TRP A 44 6.29 -23.48 8.77
N ASP A 45 5.56 -24.51 8.37
CA ASP A 45 4.20 -24.69 8.83
C ASP A 45 4.13 -25.29 10.25
N VAL A 46 2.91 -25.47 10.73
CA VAL A 46 2.64 -26.02 12.07
C VAL A 46 3.02 -27.50 12.20
N ASP A 47 3.15 -28.22 11.08
CA ASP A 47 3.59 -29.62 11.04
C ASP A 47 5.12 -29.74 10.85
N GLY A 48 5.82 -28.61 10.74
CA GLY A 48 7.29 -28.53 10.66
C GLY A 48 7.85 -28.61 9.23
N VAL A 49 7.00 -28.65 8.21
CA VAL A 49 7.46 -28.65 6.81
C VAL A 49 8.05 -27.29 6.46
N LYS A 50 9.17 -27.32 5.77
CA LYS A 50 9.96 -26.12 5.41
C LYS A 50 9.66 -25.70 3.98
N TYR A 51 9.44 -24.39 3.78
CA TYR A 51 9.18 -23.77 2.48
C TYR A 51 10.13 -22.59 2.24
N LEU A 52 10.45 -22.35 0.97
CA LEU A 52 11.06 -21.11 0.53
C LEU A 52 9.97 -20.07 0.32
N ASP A 53 10.04 -18.94 1.04
CA ASP A 53 9.10 -17.85 0.89
C ASP A 53 9.47 -16.97 -0.32
N CYS A 54 8.79 -17.17 -1.43
CA CYS A 54 8.94 -16.36 -2.65
C CYS A 54 7.95 -15.20 -2.73
N LEU A 55 7.06 -15.04 -1.74
CA LEU A 55 6.06 -13.97 -1.70
C LEU A 55 6.50 -12.79 -0.81
N SER A 56 7.19 -13.09 0.30
CA SER A 56 7.70 -12.10 1.27
C SER A 56 6.63 -11.10 1.72
N ALA A 57 5.41 -11.58 1.98
CA ALA A 57 4.24 -10.75 2.33
C ALA A 57 4.06 -9.56 1.35
N TYR A 58 4.03 -9.84 0.06
CA TYR A 58 3.97 -8.84 -1.02
C TYR A 58 5.12 -7.83 -0.95
N SER A 59 6.34 -8.32 -0.71
CA SER A 59 7.59 -7.56 -0.54
C SER A 59 7.69 -6.73 0.76
N ALA A 60 6.73 -6.85 1.68
CA ALA A 60 6.81 -6.17 2.98
C ALA A 60 7.92 -6.75 3.88
N VAL A 61 8.27 -8.03 3.70
CA VAL A 61 9.31 -8.74 4.45
C VAL A 61 10.57 -8.95 3.59
N ASN A 62 10.93 -7.97 2.77
CA ASN A 62 12.06 -8.05 1.83
C ASN A 62 13.43 -8.17 2.53
N GLN A 63 13.55 -7.86 3.83
CA GLN A 63 14.74 -8.09 4.66
C GLN A 63 14.81 -9.51 5.23
N GLY A 64 13.81 -10.34 4.95
CA GLY A 64 13.66 -11.69 5.48
C GLY A 64 12.97 -11.73 6.85
N HIS A 65 12.39 -12.89 7.14
CA HIS A 65 11.70 -13.14 8.40
C HIS A 65 12.65 -13.05 9.60
N CYS A 66 12.20 -12.41 10.66
CA CYS A 66 12.93 -12.28 11.93
C CYS A 66 14.36 -11.78 11.76
N HIS A 67 14.57 -10.76 10.91
CA HIS A 67 15.91 -10.21 10.68
C HIS A 67 16.55 -9.73 12.01
N PRO A 68 17.75 -10.21 12.39
CA PRO A 68 18.24 -10.06 13.76
C PRO A 68 18.46 -8.61 14.20
N LYS A 69 18.88 -7.72 13.29
CA LYS A 69 19.05 -6.29 13.60
C LYS A 69 17.70 -5.62 13.84
N ILE A 70 16.68 -5.93 13.02
CA ILE A 70 15.32 -5.36 13.15
C ILE A 70 14.69 -5.86 14.44
N MET A 71 14.77 -7.18 14.72
CA MET A 71 14.20 -7.76 15.94
C MET A 71 14.84 -7.19 17.21
N ARG A 72 16.15 -6.98 17.21
CA ARG A 72 16.83 -6.36 18.35
C ARG A 72 16.29 -4.95 18.63
N VAL A 73 16.24 -4.09 17.61
CA VAL A 73 15.76 -2.71 17.78
C VAL A 73 14.29 -2.69 18.21
N LEU A 74 13.47 -3.57 17.67
CA LEU A 74 12.04 -3.70 18.05
C LEU A 74 11.92 -4.04 19.55
N ILE A 75 12.67 -5.05 20.03
CA ILE A 75 12.60 -5.50 21.42
C ILE A 75 13.12 -4.40 22.36
N GLU A 76 14.27 -3.79 22.06
CA GLU A 76 14.86 -2.71 22.85
C GLU A 76 13.91 -1.52 22.95
N GLN A 77 13.30 -1.09 21.83
CA GLN A 77 12.37 0.03 21.83
C GLN A 77 11.05 -0.30 22.54
N ALA A 78 10.51 -1.51 22.35
CA ALA A 78 9.26 -1.93 23.00
C ALA A 78 9.38 -1.98 24.53
N GLN A 79 10.56 -2.34 25.06
CA GLN A 79 10.85 -2.31 26.50
C GLN A 79 11.04 -0.90 27.05
N ARG A 80 11.31 0.09 26.21
CA ARG A 80 11.56 1.47 26.60
C ARG A 80 10.32 2.36 26.47
N LEU A 81 9.66 2.34 25.31
CA LEU A 81 8.49 3.16 25.02
C LEU A 81 7.78 2.62 23.78
N THR A 82 6.52 2.22 23.92
CA THR A 82 5.74 1.58 22.84
C THR A 82 4.95 2.59 22.00
N LEU A 83 4.20 3.50 22.65
CA LEU A 83 3.29 4.41 21.95
C LEU A 83 3.12 5.73 22.73
N THR A 84 3.14 6.87 22.01
CA THR A 84 3.04 8.20 22.61
C THR A 84 1.84 9.02 22.12
N SER A 85 1.05 8.62 21.24
CA SER A 85 0.13 9.48 20.47
C SER A 85 0.83 10.69 19.80
N ARG A 86 0.12 11.39 18.92
CA ARG A 86 0.64 12.61 18.25
C ARG A 86 0.57 13.87 19.14
N ALA A 87 -0.05 13.77 20.32
CA ALA A 87 -0.05 14.85 21.30
C ALA A 87 1.35 15.10 21.90
N PHE A 88 2.21 14.11 21.87
CA PHE A 88 3.58 14.19 22.37
C PHE A 88 4.61 14.01 21.25
N ARG A 89 5.80 14.52 21.46
CA ARG A 89 6.98 14.21 20.68
C ARG A 89 7.71 13.04 21.31
N ASN A 90 8.49 12.29 20.53
CA ASN A 90 9.43 11.28 21.02
C ASN A 90 10.79 11.43 20.33
N ASP A 91 11.79 10.80 20.89
CA ASP A 91 13.17 10.90 20.46
C ASP A 91 13.52 10.11 19.18
N GLN A 92 12.62 9.24 18.71
CA GLN A 92 12.85 8.43 17.51
C GLN A 92 12.26 9.08 16.25
N LEU A 93 11.17 9.83 16.37
CA LEU A 93 10.43 10.34 15.22
C LEU A 93 11.20 11.41 14.43
N GLY A 94 11.90 12.31 15.13
CA GLY A 94 12.69 13.35 14.48
C GLY A 94 13.86 12.79 13.64
N PRO A 95 14.72 11.93 14.20
CA PRO A 95 15.76 11.23 13.45
C PRO A 95 15.22 10.44 12.26
N PHE A 96 14.11 9.70 12.42
CA PHE A 96 13.44 8.98 11.34
C PHE A 96 13.02 9.89 10.21
N TYR A 97 12.40 11.05 10.51
CA TYR A 97 12.00 12.01 9.48
C TYR A 97 13.19 12.55 8.69
N LYS A 98 14.26 12.89 9.38
CA LYS A 98 15.50 13.38 8.74
C LYS A 98 16.05 12.34 7.77
N GLU A 99 16.27 11.12 8.23
CA GLU A 99 16.82 10.04 7.42
C GLU A 99 15.92 9.74 6.19
N LEU A 100 14.62 9.68 6.39
CA LEU A 100 13.68 9.42 5.31
C LEU A 100 13.65 10.56 4.28
N CYS A 101 13.72 11.83 4.72
CA CYS A 101 13.83 12.95 3.80
C CYS A 101 15.13 12.90 2.96
N GLU A 102 16.25 12.51 3.57
CA GLU A 102 17.54 12.37 2.88
C GLU A 102 17.48 11.23 1.84
N VAL A 103 16.97 10.06 2.21
CA VAL A 103 16.87 8.88 1.31
C VAL A 103 15.90 9.13 0.14
N THR A 104 14.78 9.82 0.39
CA THR A 104 13.75 10.07 -0.64
C THR A 104 13.94 11.38 -1.39
N ASN A 105 14.96 12.18 -1.03
CA ASN A 105 15.15 13.54 -1.54
C ASN A 105 13.88 14.42 -1.40
N SER A 106 13.22 14.33 -0.24
CA SER A 106 11.98 15.03 0.06
C SER A 106 12.21 16.10 1.13
N HIS A 107 11.44 17.20 1.09
CA HIS A 107 11.53 18.25 2.10
C HIS A 107 10.82 17.90 3.41
N LYS A 108 9.75 17.12 3.35
CA LYS A 108 8.89 16.76 4.48
C LYS A 108 8.34 15.35 4.30
N VAL A 109 8.07 14.71 5.42
CA VAL A 109 7.50 13.36 5.51
C VAL A 109 6.26 13.37 6.40
N LEU A 110 5.23 12.67 5.98
CA LEU A 110 4.03 12.42 6.76
C LEU A 110 3.73 10.91 6.77
N PRO A 111 4.16 10.16 7.79
CA PRO A 111 3.91 8.72 7.86
C PRO A 111 2.46 8.43 8.23
N MET A 112 1.94 7.34 7.68
CA MET A 112 0.63 6.77 7.96
C MET A 112 0.75 5.32 8.45
N ASN A 113 -0.34 4.72 8.92
CA ASN A 113 -0.32 3.36 9.45
C ASN A 113 -0.34 2.29 8.34
N SER A 114 -0.86 2.63 7.16
CA SER A 114 -0.96 1.70 6.03
C SER A 114 -0.73 2.41 4.70
N GLY A 115 -0.47 1.64 3.64
CA GLY A 115 -0.36 2.16 2.27
C GLY A 115 -1.65 2.84 1.80
N ALA A 116 -2.81 2.26 2.10
CA ALA A 116 -4.10 2.86 1.76
C ALA A 116 -4.31 4.22 2.45
N GLU A 117 -3.96 4.35 3.74
CA GLU A 117 -4.02 5.64 4.45
C GLU A 117 -3.04 6.66 3.87
N ALA A 118 -1.85 6.24 3.44
CA ALA A 118 -0.88 7.11 2.77
C ALA A 118 -1.44 7.65 1.44
N VAL A 119 -2.06 6.79 0.63
CA VAL A 119 -2.72 7.18 -0.63
C VAL A 119 -3.89 8.13 -0.37
N GLU A 120 -4.80 7.81 0.55
CA GLU A 120 -5.92 8.67 0.92
C GLU A 120 -5.43 10.04 1.41
N THR A 121 -4.36 10.07 2.18
CA THR A 121 -3.74 11.31 2.67
C THR A 121 -3.12 12.12 1.52
N ALA A 122 -2.44 11.46 0.57
CA ALA A 122 -1.89 12.11 -0.62
C ALA A 122 -3.02 12.71 -1.48
N VAL A 123 -4.09 11.97 -1.75
CA VAL A 123 -5.28 12.46 -2.46
C VAL A 123 -5.88 13.68 -1.78
N LYS A 124 -6.05 13.66 -0.46
CA LYS A 124 -6.54 14.81 0.31
C LYS A 124 -5.59 16.01 0.23
N ALA A 125 -4.29 15.77 0.35
CA ALA A 125 -3.27 16.82 0.33
C ALA A 125 -3.23 17.55 -1.02
N VAL A 126 -3.20 16.81 -2.14
CA VAL A 126 -3.17 17.42 -3.47
C VAL A 126 -4.48 18.14 -3.82
N ARG A 127 -5.63 17.63 -3.40
CA ARG A 127 -6.91 18.34 -3.55
C ARG A 127 -6.90 19.66 -2.77
N LYS A 128 -6.47 19.62 -1.51
CA LYS A 128 -6.37 20.85 -0.69
C LYS A 128 -5.41 21.86 -1.28
N TRP A 129 -4.25 21.42 -1.77
CA TRP A 129 -3.31 22.28 -2.49
C TRP A 129 -3.93 22.87 -3.76
N GLY A 130 -4.64 22.05 -4.55
CA GLY A 130 -5.35 22.50 -5.74
C GLY A 130 -6.34 23.63 -5.47
N TYR A 131 -7.14 23.51 -4.43
CA TYR A 131 -8.13 24.54 -4.08
C TYR A 131 -7.54 25.76 -3.40
N LYS A 132 -6.53 25.61 -2.55
CA LYS A 132 -6.03 26.69 -1.69
C LYS A 132 -4.80 27.40 -2.26
N VAL A 133 -4.05 26.75 -3.15
CA VAL A 133 -2.79 27.28 -3.70
C VAL A 133 -2.90 27.45 -5.21
N LYS A 134 -3.32 26.41 -5.95
CA LYS A 134 -3.45 26.45 -7.41
C LYS A 134 -4.66 27.27 -7.88
N GLY A 135 -5.69 27.45 -7.05
CA GLY A 135 -6.88 28.23 -7.38
C GLY A 135 -7.92 27.45 -8.21
N VAL A 136 -7.90 26.14 -8.19
CA VAL A 136 -8.95 25.29 -8.81
C VAL A 136 -10.28 25.56 -8.13
N ALA A 137 -11.35 25.69 -8.91
CA ALA A 137 -12.70 25.88 -8.37
C ALA A 137 -13.14 24.70 -7.51
N SER A 138 -14.00 24.95 -6.50
CA SER A 138 -14.49 23.91 -5.60
C SER A 138 -15.04 22.71 -6.37
N ASP A 139 -14.67 21.51 -5.91
CA ASP A 139 -15.10 20.21 -6.45
C ASP A 139 -14.67 19.90 -7.90
N GLN A 140 -13.76 20.70 -8.47
CA GLN A 140 -13.25 20.52 -9.82
C GLN A 140 -11.84 19.92 -9.88
N ALA A 141 -11.20 19.62 -8.74
CA ALA A 141 -9.85 19.07 -8.73
C ALA A 141 -9.81 17.68 -9.36
N GLU A 142 -8.87 17.49 -10.29
CA GLU A 142 -8.66 16.24 -11.02
C GLU A 142 -7.30 15.64 -10.67
N ILE A 143 -7.29 14.33 -10.42
CA ILE A 143 -6.08 13.53 -10.20
C ILE A 143 -5.99 12.51 -11.33
N ILE A 144 -4.85 12.48 -12.01
CA ILE A 144 -4.58 11.49 -13.06
C ILE A 144 -4.04 10.23 -12.41
N VAL A 145 -4.52 9.07 -12.86
CA VAL A 145 -4.09 7.73 -12.42
C VAL A 145 -3.87 6.82 -13.64
N CYS A 146 -3.15 5.74 -13.48
CA CYS A 146 -2.90 4.80 -14.57
C CYS A 146 -3.91 3.66 -14.61
N GLN A 147 -4.14 3.08 -15.77
CA GLN A 147 -4.83 1.78 -15.91
C GLN A 147 -4.08 0.70 -15.14
N ASN A 148 -4.79 -0.33 -14.67
CA ASN A 148 -4.27 -1.47 -13.93
C ASN A 148 -3.51 -1.09 -12.63
N ASN A 149 -3.85 0.08 -12.06
CA ASN A 149 -3.26 0.52 -10.81
C ASN A 149 -3.73 -0.31 -9.61
N PHE A 150 -2.86 -0.37 -8.59
CA PHE A 150 -3.23 -0.86 -7.27
C PHE A 150 -2.71 0.11 -6.20
N HIS A 151 -3.62 0.81 -5.54
CA HIS A 151 -3.30 1.79 -4.50
C HIS A 151 -3.97 1.49 -3.15
N GLY A 152 -4.66 0.36 -3.03
CA GLY A 152 -5.40 -0.06 -1.85
C GLY A 152 -6.86 -0.40 -2.17
N ARG A 153 -7.66 -0.61 -1.11
CA ARG A 153 -9.06 -1.10 -1.23
C ARG A 153 -10.06 -0.25 -0.46
N THR A 154 -9.74 0.98 -0.13
CA THR A 154 -10.72 1.93 0.46
C THR A 154 -11.71 2.36 -0.61
N ILE A 155 -12.87 2.89 -0.17
CA ILE A 155 -13.95 3.29 -1.08
C ILE A 155 -13.52 4.36 -2.11
N SER A 156 -12.65 5.30 -1.72
CA SER A 156 -12.11 6.29 -2.66
C SER A 156 -11.15 5.66 -3.65
N ILE A 157 -10.28 4.77 -3.19
CA ILE A 157 -9.23 4.14 -4.00
C ILE A 157 -9.84 3.18 -5.02
N VAL A 158 -10.80 2.34 -4.64
CA VAL A 158 -11.47 1.45 -5.60
C VAL A 158 -12.23 2.23 -6.66
N GLY A 159 -12.60 3.48 -6.38
CA GLY A 159 -13.27 4.38 -7.32
C GLY A 159 -12.49 4.63 -8.61
N PHE A 160 -11.16 4.60 -8.55
CA PHE A 160 -10.29 4.76 -9.72
C PHE A 160 -9.51 3.49 -10.11
N SER A 161 -9.83 2.35 -9.53
CA SER A 161 -9.35 1.05 -10.02
C SER A 161 -9.96 0.73 -11.39
N THR A 162 -9.22 0.03 -12.24
CA THR A 162 -9.73 -0.51 -13.51
C THR A 162 -10.07 -2.00 -13.43
N ASP A 163 -9.85 -2.64 -12.28
CA ASP A 163 -10.27 -4.02 -12.03
C ASP A 163 -11.77 -4.07 -11.69
N PRO A 164 -12.59 -4.72 -12.53
CA PRO A 164 -14.03 -4.84 -12.27
C PRO A 164 -14.34 -5.52 -10.93
N LYS A 165 -13.55 -6.51 -10.51
CA LYS A 165 -13.75 -7.24 -9.24
C LYS A 165 -13.59 -6.34 -8.03
N SER A 166 -12.70 -5.35 -8.13
CA SER A 166 -12.48 -4.37 -7.05
C SER A 166 -13.56 -3.28 -6.98
N ARG A 167 -14.41 -3.17 -8.01
CA ARG A 167 -15.42 -2.10 -8.13
C ARG A 167 -16.84 -2.59 -7.95
N ASP A 168 -17.13 -3.82 -8.35
CA ASP A 168 -18.48 -4.36 -8.36
C ASP A 168 -19.17 -4.28 -7.00
N GLY A 169 -20.34 -3.66 -6.96
CA GLY A 169 -21.14 -3.48 -5.74
C GLY A 169 -20.69 -2.37 -4.77
N PHE A 170 -19.59 -1.64 -5.04
CA PHE A 170 -19.04 -0.64 -4.11
C PHE A 170 -19.31 0.84 -4.48
N GLY A 171 -20.11 1.12 -5.52
CA GLY A 171 -20.53 2.49 -5.85
C GLY A 171 -21.49 3.10 -4.81
N PRO A 172 -21.70 4.46 -4.81
CA PRO A 172 -21.16 5.43 -5.75
C PRO A 172 -19.69 5.78 -5.50
N PHE A 173 -18.95 6.03 -6.57
CA PHE A 173 -17.51 6.27 -6.48
C PHE A 173 -17.17 7.76 -6.29
N THR A 174 -16.06 8.00 -5.61
CA THR A 174 -15.49 9.35 -5.43
C THR A 174 -15.07 9.91 -6.80
N PRO A 175 -15.56 11.11 -7.20
CA PRO A 175 -15.22 11.72 -8.47
C PRO A 175 -13.84 12.40 -8.49
N GLY A 176 -13.44 12.91 -9.66
CA GLY A 176 -12.23 13.70 -9.84
C GLY A 176 -10.98 12.87 -10.16
N PHE A 177 -11.14 11.69 -10.74
CA PHE A 177 -10.03 10.87 -11.22
C PHE A 177 -10.11 10.68 -12.73
N LYS A 178 -8.96 10.84 -13.41
CA LYS A 178 -8.76 10.55 -14.83
C LYS A 178 -7.84 9.36 -15.00
N ILE A 179 -8.28 8.36 -15.76
CA ILE A 179 -7.52 7.13 -15.97
C ILE A 179 -6.85 7.20 -17.35
N ILE A 180 -5.53 6.97 -17.39
CA ILE A 180 -4.72 6.95 -18.61
C ILE A 180 -3.97 5.61 -18.74
N PRO A 181 -3.47 5.22 -19.92
CA PRO A 181 -2.58 4.09 -20.06
C PRO A 181 -1.29 4.27 -19.27
N PHE A 182 -0.81 3.20 -18.62
CA PHE A 182 0.48 3.22 -17.91
C PHE A 182 1.65 3.26 -18.91
N GLY A 183 2.63 4.10 -18.65
CA GLY A 183 3.81 4.23 -19.51
C GLY A 183 3.64 5.15 -20.73
N ASP A 184 2.46 5.72 -20.94
CA ASP A 184 2.17 6.62 -22.04
C ASP A 184 2.33 8.10 -21.65
N VAL A 185 3.45 8.69 -22.10
CA VAL A 185 3.77 10.10 -21.85
C VAL A 185 2.79 11.03 -22.56
N LYS A 186 2.38 10.67 -23.79
CA LYS A 186 1.47 11.49 -24.59
C LYS A 186 0.08 11.53 -23.96
N ALA A 187 -0.42 10.39 -23.52
CA ALA A 187 -1.69 10.31 -22.79
C ALA A 187 -1.66 11.16 -21.51
N LEU A 188 -0.53 11.22 -20.80
CA LEU A 188 -0.37 12.09 -19.64
C LEU A 188 -0.45 13.57 -20.03
N GLU A 189 0.26 14.00 -21.07
CA GLU A 189 0.22 15.40 -21.57
C GLU A 189 -1.19 15.82 -21.98
N GLU A 190 -1.89 14.97 -22.71
CA GLU A 190 -3.26 15.22 -23.18
C GLU A 190 -4.31 15.22 -22.05
N ALA A 191 -4.06 14.48 -20.97
CA ALA A 191 -4.97 14.41 -19.81
C ALA A 191 -4.88 15.63 -18.89
N ILE A 192 -3.78 16.38 -18.93
CA ILE A 192 -3.58 17.54 -18.05
C ILE A 192 -4.51 18.68 -18.45
N THR A 193 -5.20 19.24 -17.47
CA THR A 193 -6.07 20.41 -17.58
C THR A 193 -5.71 21.44 -16.52
N PRO A 194 -6.27 22.65 -16.57
CA PRO A 194 -6.14 23.63 -15.48
C PRO A 194 -6.57 23.07 -14.11
N ASN A 195 -7.49 22.09 -14.08
CA ASN A 195 -8.01 21.46 -12.87
C ASN A 195 -7.15 20.29 -12.35
N THR A 196 -6.15 19.85 -13.11
CA THR A 196 -5.28 18.72 -12.68
C THR A 196 -4.41 19.16 -11.51
N VAL A 197 -4.51 18.45 -10.39
CA VAL A 197 -3.78 18.77 -9.16
C VAL A 197 -2.71 17.74 -8.81
N GLY A 198 -2.72 16.56 -9.46
CA GLY A 198 -1.72 15.52 -9.20
C GLY A 198 -1.75 14.39 -10.21
N PHE A 199 -0.64 13.67 -10.26
CA PHE A 199 -0.50 12.41 -10.98
C PHE A 199 -0.06 11.34 -9.98
N LEU A 200 -0.90 10.33 -9.75
CA LEU A 200 -0.64 9.21 -8.86
C LEU A 200 -0.24 8.00 -9.71
N VAL A 201 0.97 7.50 -9.49
CA VAL A 201 1.57 6.45 -10.31
C VAL A 201 2.43 5.50 -9.49
N GLU A 202 2.38 4.21 -9.80
CA GLU A 202 3.33 3.21 -9.31
C GLU A 202 4.62 3.29 -10.15
N PRO A 203 5.81 3.29 -9.55
CA PRO A 203 7.06 3.21 -10.33
C PRO A 203 7.17 1.93 -11.16
N ILE A 204 6.66 0.83 -10.63
CA ILE A 204 6.46 -0.48 -11.25
C ILE A 204 5.08 -0.93 -10.80
N GLN A 205 4.19 -1.28 -11.72
CA GLN A 205 2.90 -1.84 -11.32
C GLN A 205 3.08 -3.27 -10.81
N GLY A 206 2.87 -3.50 -9.52
CA GLY A 206 3.08 -4.78 -8.86
C GLY A 206 1.94 -5.75 -9.10
N GLU A 207 0.75 -5.45 -8.63
CA GLU A 207 -0.44 -6.31 -8.70
C GLU A 207 -0.90 -6.59 -10.14
N ALA A 208 -0.61 -5.71 -11.07
CA ALA A 208 -0.90 -5.91 -12.49
C ALA A 208 0.00 -6.96 -13.19
N GLY A 209 0.98 -7.52 -12.49
CA GLY A 209 1.90 -8.54 -13.02
C GLY A 209 3.32 -8.06 -13.25
N ILE A 210 3.84 -7.18 -12.40
CA ILE A 210 5.21 -6.64 -12.44
C ILE A 210 5.48 -5.90 -13.77
N ILE A 211 4.68 -4.90 -14.06
CA ILE A 211 4.81 -4.11 -15.29
C ILE A 211 5.82 -2.98 -15.08
N ILE A 212 6.93 -3.06 -15.78
CA ILE A 212 7.99 -2.04 -15.78
C ILE A 212 7.66 -1.01 -16.87
N PRO A 213 7.63 0.30 -16.57
CA PRO A 213 7.35 1.32 -17.57
C PRO A 213 8.51 1.48 -18.56
N PRO A 214 8.28 2.07 -19.75
CA PRO A 214 9.33 2.39 -20.70
C PRO A 214 10.44 3.25 -20.08
N ALA A 215 11.68 3.06 -20.55
CA ALA A 215 12.83 3.79 -20.04
C ALA A 215 12.61 5.33 -20.10
N GLY A 216 12.86 5.99 -18.99
CA GLY A 216 12.72 7.46 -18.88
C GLY A 216 11.29 7.96 -18.68
N TYR A 217 10.28 7.08 -18.63
CA TYR A 217 8.87 7.48 -18.44
C TYR A 217 8.66 8.34 -17.20
N LEU A 218 9.09 7.88 -16.03
CA LEU A 218 8.89 8.62 -14.77
C LEU A 218 9.61 9.98 -14.77
N LYS A 219 10.81 10.05 -15.37
CA LYS A 219 11.54 11.33 -15.50
C LYS A 219 10.80 12.32 -16.40
N LYS A 220 10.23 11.85 -17.51
CA LYS A 220 9.41 12.67 -18.40
C LYS A 220 8.11 13.10 -17.71
N ALA A 221 7.42 12.19 -17.04
CA ALA A 221 6.20 12.47 -16.28
C ALA A 221 6.45 13.54 -15.21
N MET A 222 7.54 13.44 -14.44
CA MET A 222 7.93 14.44 -13.46
C MET A 222 8.16 15.82 -14.12
N SER A 223 8.86 15.87 -15.26
CA SER A 223 9.10 17.11 -15.99
C SER A 223 7.80 17.77 -16.48
N ILE A 224 6.84 16.98 -16.96
CA ILE A 224 5.52 17.45 -17.41
C ILE A 224 4.75 18.03 -16.23
N CYS A 225 4.64 17.29 -15.12
CA CYS A 225 3.93 17.75 -13.93
C CYS A 225 4.53 19.04 -13.35
N SER A 226 5.86 19.15 -13.32
CA SER A 226 6.55 20.35 -12.82
C SER A 226 6.25 21.61 -13.66
N LYS A 227 6.12 21.47 -14.98
CA LYS A 227 5.77 22.59 -15.88
C LYS A 227 4.31 23.03 -15.73
N SER A 228 3.45 22.14 -15.30
CA SER A 228 2.01 22.37 -15.14
C SER A 228 1.63 22.86 -13.74
N SER A 229 2.60 22.97 -12.83
CA SER A 229 2.42 23.49 -11.48
C SER A 229 2.78 24.98 -11.44
N PRO A 230 2.05 25.82 -10.71
CA PRO A 230 2.50 27.19 -10.44
C PRO A 230 3.82 27.16 -9.65
N PRO A 231 4.67 28.19 -9.79
CA PRO A 231 5.94 28.29 -9.09
C PRO A 231 5.79 28.33 -7.56
#